data_780a4765a2f558e4211265973543cd07
#
_entry.id   780a4765a2f558e4211265973543cd07
#
_cell.length_a   1.000
_cell.length_b   1.000
_cell.length_c   1.000
_cell.angle_alpha   90.00
_cell.angle_beta   90.00
_cell.angle_gamma   90.00
#
_symmetry.space_group_name_H-M   'P 1'
#
loop_
_entity.id
_entity.type
_entity.pdbx_description
1 polymer ?
#
loop_
_entity_poly.entity_id
_entity_poly.type
_entity_poly.pdbx_seq_one_letter_code
_entity_poly.pdbx_strand_id
1 'polypeptide(L)'
;MKRLLLLLPLAVLLVGCGGSKSDNQNASGGSSMNCEISGDKSKANLIDLGNGKHSVAVKTSKGDFTFDLATKTSPCTTASFAGLVDKGFFDGLTFHRIVPGFVIQGGDPEGNGSGGPGYSVVDKPPADTQYKKGLVAMAKTQTDPPGTSGSQFFVVTSDGVSLPPDYAVLGDVTKGMDVVEEIGKLGNPSDPAGTPTEKVTIDKMELESG
;
A
#
# COMPACT_ATOMS: atom_id res chain seq x y z
N MET A 1 -45.49 -28.03 -72.63
CA MET A 1 -45.15 -26.91 -71.76
C MET A 1 -43.96 -27.29 -70.94
N LYS A 2 -42.72 -26.98 -71.41
CA LYS A 2 -41.44 -27.32 -70.76
C LYS A 2 -40.93 -26.09 -70.02
N ARG A 3 -40.80 -26.17 -68.71
CA ARG A 3 -40.21 -25.09 -67.90
C ARG A 3 -38.70 -25.39 -67.79
N LEU A 4 -37.93 -24.47 -68.35
CA LEU A 4 -36.48 -24.46 -68.30
C LEU A 4 -36.05 -23.87 -66.99
N LEU A 5 -35.32 -24.65 -66.15
CA LEU A 5 -34.74 -24.18 -64.91
C LEU A 5 -33.32 -23.63 -65.18
N LEU A 6 -33.13 -22.35 -64.99
CA LEU A 6 -31.83 -21.69 -65.06
C LEU A 6 -31.14 -21.79 -63.66
N LEU A 7 -30.01 -22.50 -63.59
CA LEU A 7 -29.14 -22.52 -62.44
C LEU A 7 -28.11 -21.37 -62.56
N LEU A 8 -28.18 -20.41 -61.65
CA LEU A 8 -27.09 -19.44 -61.45
C LEU A 8 -26.07 -19.94 -60.41
N PRO A 9 -24.78 -19.80 -60.64
CA PRO A 9 -23.79 -20.10 -59.62
C PRO A 9 -23.64 -18.94 -58.66
N LEU A 10 -23.71 -19.24 -57.37
CA LEU A 10 -23.48 -18.32 -56.25
C LEU A 10 -21.96 -18.16 -56.03
N ALA A 11 -21.42 -17.01 -56.40
CA ALA A 11 -20.04 -16.66 -56.11
C ALA A 11 -19.92 -16.23 -54.63
N VAL A 12 -19.21 -17.02 -53.82
CA VAL A 12 -18.86 -16.69 -52.43
C VAL A 12 -17.66 -15.77 -52.45
N LEU A 13 -17.88 -14.49 -52.16
CA LEU A 13 -16.79 -13.53 -51.84
C LEU A 13 -16.38 -13.69 -50.38
N LEU A 14 -15.19 -14.26 -50.18
CA LEU A 14 -14.51 -14.24 -48.88
C LEU A 14 -13.96 -12.83 -48.62
N VAL A 15 -14.64 -12.06 -47.80
CA VAL A 15 -14.10 -10.83 -47.23
C VAL A 15 -13.23 -11.20 -46.04
N GLY A 16 -11.92 -11.11 -46.23
CA GLY A 16 -10.94 -11.22 -45.14
C GLY A 16 -11.01 -10.01 -44.22
N CYS A 17 -11.53 -10.17 -43.01
CA CYS A 17 -11.34 -9.20 -41.94
C CYS A 17 -9.88 -9.27 -41.44
N GLY A 18 -9.09 -8.28 -41.90
CA GLY A 18 -7.77 -8.00 -41.29
C GLY A 18 -7.96 -7.46 -39.91
N GLY A 19 -7.74 -8.30 -38.87
CA GLY A 19 -7.62 -7.87 -37.49
C GLY A 19 -6.31 -7.12 -37.31
N SER A 20 -6.36 -5.80 -37.14
CA SER A 20 -5.24 -5.00 -36.69
C SER A 20 -4.92 -5.39 -35.25
N LYS A 21 -3.87 -6.18 -35.06
CA LYS A 21 -3.21 -6.32 -33.75
C LYS A 21 -2.50 -5.01 -33.47
N SER A 22 -2.99 -4.26 -32.51
CA SER A 22 -2.22 -3.21 -31.84
C SER A 22 -1.17 -3.90 -30.98
N ASP A 23 0.02 -4.08 -31.56
CA ASP A 23 1.21 -4.43 -30.80
C ASP A 23 1.64 -3.20 -30.02
N ASN A 24 1.11 -3.07 -28.81
CA ASN A 24 1.63 -2.14 -27.83
C ASN A 24 2.81 -2.81 -27.11
N GLN A 25 3.96 -2.85 -27.81
CA GLN A 25 5.21 -3.23 -27.23
C GLN A 25 5.70 -2.08 -26.35
N ASN A 26 5.35 -2.10 -25.07
CA ASN A 26 6.14 -1.42 -24.05
C ASN A 26 6.92 -2.50 -23.31
N ALA A 27 8.09 -2.83 -23.87
CA ALA A 27 9.03 -3.72 -23.24
C ALA A 27 9.77 -2.95 -22.14
N SER A 28 9.27 -3.08 -20.91
CA SER A 28 10.05 -2.88 -19.71
C SER A 28 10.01 -4.22 -18.98
N GLY A 29 11.17 -4.89 -18.89
CA GLY A 29 11.31 -6.21 -18.28
C GLY A 29 11.13 -6.13 -16.76
N GLY A 30 9.90 -6.06 -16.30
CA GLY A 30 9.49 -6.20 -14.92
C GLY A 30 8.66 -7.47 -14.78
N SER A 31 8.98 -8.30 -13.81
CA SER A 31 8.11 -9.38 -13.36
C SER A 31 6.75 -8.75 -13.05
N SER A 32 5.69 -9.08 -13.80
CA SER A 32 4.37 -8.49 -13.57
C SER A 32 3.87 -8.98 -12.20
N MET A 33 3.92 -8.11 -11.19
CA MET A 33 3.30 -8.38 -9.90
C MET A 33 1.81 -8.57 -10.11
N ASN A 34 1.30 -9.75 -9.75
CA ASN A 34 -0.14 -10.04 -9.85
C ASN A 34 -0.83 -9.61 -8.53
N CYS A 35 -1.01 -8.30 -8.36
CA CYS A 35 -1.65 -7.74 -7.18
C CYS A 35 -3.16 -7.63 -7.37
N GLU A 36 -3.91 -8.14 -6.41
CA GLU A 36 -5.36 -7.89 -6.33
C GLU A 36 -5.59 -6.45 -5.86
N ILE A 37 -6.28 -5.67 -6.67
CA ILE A 37 -6.60 -4.27 -6.37
C ILE A 37 -8.11 -4.12 -6.27
N SER A 38 -8.58 -3.63 -5.12
CA SER A 38 -9.97 -3.26 -4.87
C SER A 38 -10.15 -1.74 -4.86
N GLY A 39 -11.36 -1.25 -5.13
CA GLY A 39 -11.65 0.18 -5.23
C GLY A 39 -11.31 0.78 -6.59
N ASP A 40 -10.91 2.04 -6.61
CA ASP A 40 -10.59 2.78 -7.85
C ASP A 40 -9.18 2.44 -8.36
N LYS A 41 -9.11 1.47 -9.27
CA LYS A 41 -7.85 1.00 -9.87
C LYS A 41 -7.07 2.09 -10.62
N SER A 42 -7.74 3.16 -11.07
CA SER A 42 -7.08 4.26 -11.79
C SER A 42 -6.19 5.11 -10.88
N LYS A 43 -6.42 5.05 -9.58
CA LYS A 43 -5.61 5.73 -8.55
C LYS A 43 -4.39 4.94 -8.13
N ALA A 44 -4.40 3.62 -8.37
CA ALA A 44 -3.30 2.75 -7.98
C ALA A 44 -2.02 3.08 -8.77
N ASN A 45 -0.92 3.22 -8.04
CA ASN A 45 0.42 3.37 -8.58
C ASN A 45 1.33 2.38 -7.86
N LEU A 46 1.52 1.21 -8.43
CA LEU A 46 2.37 0.18 -7.86
C LEU A 46 3.76 0.27 -8.49
N ILE A 47 4.78 0.52 -7.67
CA ILE A 47 6.17 0.55 -8.11
C ILE A 47 6.78 -0.83 -7.90
N ASP A 48 7.25 -1.47 -8.97
CA ASP A 48 8.01 -2.71 -8.86
C ASP A 48 9.38 -2.43 -8.22
N LEU A 49 9.53 -2.87 -6.98
CA LEU A 49 10.76 -2.68 -6.20
C LEU A 49 11.82 -3.76 -6.52
N GLY A 50 11.47 -4.79 -7.30
CA GLY A 50 12.39 -5.87 -7.62
C GLY A 50 12.93 -6.59 -6.39
N ASN A 51 14.17 -7.08 -6.51
CA ASN A 51 14.85 -7.83 -5.43
C ASN A 51 15.79 -6.96 -4.58
N GLY A 52 15.81 -5.64 -4.79
CA GLY A 52 16.66 -4.71 -4.06
C GLY A 52 16.23 -4.52 -2.60
N LYS A 53 17.14 -3.93 -1.81
CA LYS A 53 16.80 -3.40 -0.50
C LYS A 53 16.26 -1.99 -0.71
N HIS A 54 15.07 -1.74 -0.17
CA HIS A 54 14.43 -0.43 -0.24
C HIS A 54 14.04 0.00 1.16
N SER A 55 14.16 1.30 1.41
CA SER A 55 13.73 1.91 2.67
C SER A 55 12.92 3.17 2.42
N VAL A 56 12.20 3.61 3.43
CA VAL A 56 11.47 4.87 3.43
C VAL A 56 12.01 5.74 4.54
N ALA A 57 12.54 6.90 4.18
CA ALA A 57 12.86 7.96 5.13
C ALA A 57 11.59 8.77 5.42
N VAL A 58 11.26 8.94 6.69
CA VAL A 58 10.10 9.68 7.18
C VAL A 58 10.58 10.88 7.95
N LYS A 59 10.38 12.07 7.39
CA LYS A 59 10.68 13.34 8.06
C LYS A 59 9.43 13.82 8.79
N THR A 60 9.55 14.11 10.07
CA THR A 60 8.42 14.57 10.89
C THR A 60 8.76 15.84 11.65
N SER A 61 7.73 16.53 12.13
CA SER A 61 7.89 17.70 13.00
C SER A 61 8.58 17.39 14.35
N LYS A 62 8.86 16.12 14.64
CA LYS A 62 9.51 15.66 15.88
C LYS A 62 10.86 14.97 15.66
N GLY A 63 11.35 14.96 14.42
CA GLY A 63 12.57 14.26 14.01
C GLY A 63 12.29 13.21 12.96
N ASP A 64 13.34 12.54 12.51
CA ASP A 64 13.30 11.64 11.38
C ASP A 64 13.50 10.18 11.81
N PHE A 65 12.83 9.27 11.10
CA PHE A 65 13.10 7.85 11.23
C PHE A 65 13.08 7.18 9.85
N THR A 66 13.70 6.02 9.73
CA THR A 66 13.75 5.24 8.48
C THR A 66 13.32 3.81 8.77
N PHE A 67 12.56 3.21 7.86
CA PHE A 67 12.23 1.79 7.92
C PHE A 67 12.52 1.10 6.58
N ASP A 68 12.98 -0.16 6.66
CA ASP A 68 13.20 -1.00 5.49
C ASP A 68 11.88 -1.63 5.06
N LEU A 69 11.63 -1.69 3.75
CA LEU A 69 10.42 -2.29 3.19
C LEU A 69 10.49 -3.83 3.15
N ALA A 70 9.44 -4.48 3.59
CA ALA A 70 9.30 -5.94 3.61
C ALA A 70 8.85 -6.50 2.24
N THR A 71 9.59 -6.17 1.17
CA THR A 71 9.22 -6.47 -0.23
C THR A 71 8.95 -7.96 -0.50
N LYS A 72 9.60 -8.87 0.23
CA LYS A 72 9.40 -10.33 0.09
C LYS A 72 8.15 -10.83 0.80
N THR A 73 7.80 -10.22 1.94
CA THR A 73 6.64 -10.64 2.76
C THR A 73 5.35 -10.04 2.23
N SER A 74 5.41 -8.80 1.77
CA SER A 74 4.23 -8.03 1.34
C SER A 74 4.51 -7.26 0.04
N PRO A 75 4.72 -7.97 -1.09
CA PRO A 75 5.15 -7.34 -2.35
C PRO A 75 4.14 -6.32 -2.90
N CYS A 76 2.85 -6.60 -2.84
CA CYS A 76 1.81 -5.69 -3.35
C CYS A 76 1.65 -4.47 -2.43
N THR A 77 1.70 -4.68 -1.13
CA THR A 77 1.61 -3.62 -0.12
C THR A 77 2.78 -2.65 -0.22
N THR A 78 4.02 -3.19 -0.29
CA THR A 78 5.22 -2.36 -0.42
C THR A 78 5.29 -1.62 -1.75
N ALA A 79 4.86 -2.24 -2.85
CA ALA A 79 4.75 -1.61 -4.16
C ALA A 79 3.72 -0.47 -4.17
N SER A 80 2.56 -0.68 -3.54
CA SER A 80 1.51 0.34 -3.39
C SER A 80 2.00 1.49 -2.51
N PHE A 81 2.60 1.18 -1.36
CA PHE A 81 3.11 2.19 -0.44
C PHE A 81 4.22 3.03 -1.07
N ALA A 82 5.17 2.40 -1.77
CA ALA A 82 6.22 3.09 -2.51
C ALA A 82 5.65 4.04 -3.57
N GLY A 83 4.61 3.61 -4.28
CA GLY A 83 3.91 4.46 -5.26
C GLY A 83 3.18 5.64 -4.65
N LEU A 84 2.68 5.52 -3.42
CA LEU A 84 2.10 6.63 -2.67
C LEU A 84 3.19 7.59 -2.18
N VAL A 85 4.33 7.07 -1.71
CA VAL A 85 5.51 7.89 -1.33
C VAL A 85 6.01 8.69 -2.53
N ASP A 86 6.20 8.05 -3.68
CA ASP A 86 6.67 8.69 -4.92
C ASP A 86 5.77 9.85 -5.37
N LYS A 87 4.46 9.73 -5.13
CA LYS A 87 3.47 10.80 -5.40
C LYS A 87 3.41 11.89 -4.34
N GLY A 88 4.18 11.80 -3.25
CA GLY A 88 4.09 12.73 -2.11
C GLY A 88 2.75 12.65 -1.35
N PHE A 89 2.05 11.49 -1.43
CA PHE A 89 0.73 11.33 -0.82
C PHE A 89 0.72 11.58 0.69
N PHE A 90 1.81 11.26 1.36
CA PHE A 90 1.93 11.37 2.82
C PHE A 90 2.37 12.76 3.32
N ASP A 91 2.85 13.62 2.42
CA ASP A 91 3.42 14.91 2.77
C ASP A 91 2.34 15.84 3.37
N GLY A 92 2.60 16.35 4.58
CA GLY A 92 1.66 17.16 5.34
C GLY A 92 0.60 16.40 6.12
N LEU A 93 0.49 15.07 5.97
CA LEU A 93 -0.40 14.25 6.79
C LEU A 93 0.08 14.19 8.23
N THR A 94 -0.75 13.62 9.11
CA THR A 94 -0.45 13.56 10.55
C THR A 94 -0.45 12.12 11.07
N PHE A 95 0.24 11.94 12.19
CA PHE A 95 -0.04 10.81 13.07
C PHE A 95 -1.32 11.13 13.85
N HIS A 96 -2.46 10.77 13.28
CA HIS A 96 -3.78 11.11 13.80
C HIS A 96 -4.20 10.29 15.01
N ARG A 97 -3.53 9.14 15.24
CA ARG A 97 -3.77 8.27 16.40
C ARG A 97 -2.45 7.83 17.03
N ILE A 98 -2.30 8.10 18.31
CA ILE A 98 -1.13 7.73 19.11
C ILE A 98 -1.62 7.08 20.40
N VAL A 99 -1.28 5.81 20.60
CA VAL A 99 -1.63 5.08 21.83
C VAL A 99 -0.32 4.74 22.55
N PRO A 100 -0.03 5.39 23.70
CA PRO A 100 1.21 5.17 24.42
C PRO A 100 1.45 3.70 24.75
N GLY A 101 2.67 3.21 24.50
CA GLY A 101 3.03 1.83 24.73
C GLY A 101 2.39 0.82 23.78
N PHE A 102 1.79 1.29 22.68
CA PHE A 102 1.17 0.44 21.68
C PHE A 102 1.61 0.82 20.27
N VAL A 103 1.02 1.85 19.66
CA VAL A 103 1.33 2.27 18.28
C VAL A 103 1.26 3.78 18.09
N ILE A 104 1.97 4.27 17.05
CA ILE A 104 1.68 5.53 16.37
C ILE A 104 1.11 5.21 15.00
N GLN A 105 0.00 5.83 14.59
CA GLN A 105 -0.70 5.56 13.34
C GLN A 105 -0.92 6.85 12.55
N GLY A 106 -0.59 6.79 11.25
CA GLY A 106 -0.71 7.89 10.32
C GLY A 106 -1.14 7.43 8.92
N GLY A 107 -0.98 8.30 7.91
CA GLY A 107 -1.26 7.97 6.51
C GLY A 107 -2.73 8.11 6.11
N ASP A 108 -3.54 8.77 6.93
CA ASP A 108 -4.93 9.11 6.63
C ASP A 108 -5.02 10.54 6.09
N PRO A 109 -5.46 10.75 4.83
CA PRO A 109 -5.60 12.09 4.26
C PRO A 109 -6.70 12.92 4.94
N GLU A 110 -7.66 12.30 5.64
CA GLU A 110 -8.71 12.99 6.38
C GLU A 110 -8.36 13.19 7.85
N GLY A 111 -7.35 12.52 8.37
CA GLY A 111 -6.85 12.65 9.73
C GLY A 111 -7.83 12.21 10.83
N ASN A 112 -8.84 11.41 10.50
CA ASN A 112 -9.89 10.95 11.41
C ASN A 112 -10.03 9.42 11.49
N GLY A 113 -9.18 8.68 10.77
CA GLY A 113 -9.16 7.22 10.71
C GLY A 113 -9.99 6.61 9.57
N SER A 114 -10.72 7.43 8.78
CA SER A 114 -11.63 6.93 7.74
C SER A 114 -11.11 7.09 6.31
N GLY A 115 -10.09 7.93 6.10
CA GLY A 115 -9.54 8.23 4.80
C GLY A 115 -8.58 7.17 4.26
N GLY A 116 -8.28 7.29 2.96
CA GLY A 116 -7.37 6.40 2.26
C GLY A 116 -7.11 6.84 0.83
N PRO A 117 -6.37 6.06 0.04
CA PRO A 117 -5.98 6.43 -1.33
C PRO A 117 -7.10 6.21 -2.35
N GLY A 118 -8.25 5.65 -1.93
CA GLY A 118 -9.37 5.29 -2.80
C GLY A 118 -9.27 3.90 -3.41
N TYR A 119 -8.24 3.14 -3.07
CA TYR A 119 -8.07 1.74 -3.44
C TYR A 119 -7.35 0.98 -2.31
N SER A 120 -7.32 -0.33 -2.41
CA SER A 120 -6.54 -1.20 -1.52
C SER A 120 -5.93 -2.37 -2.30
N VAL A 121 -4.85 -2.92 -1.74
CA VAL A 121 -4.22 -4.17 -2.15
C VAL A 121 -4.23 -5.16 -0.98
N VAL A 122 -3.89 -6.42 -1.23
CA VAL A 122 -3.90 -7.45 -0.18
C VAL A 122 -2.61 -8.24 -0.21
N ASP A 123 -1.91 -8.25 0.95
CA ASP A 123 -0.86 -9.21 1.27
C ASP A 123 -1.12 -9.77 2.66
N LYS A 124 -1.63 -10.99 2.72
CA LYS A 124 -1.90 -11.64 4.00
C LYS A 124 -0.60 -11.94 4.73
N PRO A 125 -0.42 -11.46 5.98
CA PRO A 125 0.80 -11.74 6.74
C PRO A 125 0.91 -13.23 7.06
N PRO A 126 2.14 -13.76 7.29
CA PRO A 126 2.35 -15.10 7.82
C PRO A 126 1.59 -15.31 9.14
N ALA A 127 1.09 -16.52 9.37
CA ALA A 127 0.27 -16.84 10.54
C ALA A 127 1.01 -16.71 11.88
N ASP A 128 2.33 -16.75 11.85
CA ASP A 128 3.23 -16.61 13.01
C ASP A 128 3.81 -15.19 13.16
N THR A 129 3.28 -14.22 12.39
CA THR A 129 3.70 -12.82 12.47
C THR A 129 3.53 -12.28 13.89
N GLN A 130 4.61 -11.71 14.41
CA GLN A 130 4.63 -11.04 15.71
C GLN A 130 4.91 -9.56 15.51
N TYR A 131 4.01 -8.72 16.01
CA TYR A 131 4.13 -7.27 15.91
C TYR A 131 4.98 -6.74 17.04
N LYS A 132 6.31 -6.78 16.84
CA LYS A 132 7.33 -6.33 17.81
C LYS A 132 7.55 -4.83 17.68
N LYS A 133 8.14 -4.24 18.71
CA LYS A 133 8.64 -2.86 18.68
C LYS A 133 9.48 -2.58 17.43
N GLY A 134 9.17 -1.50 16.73
CA GLY A 134 9.79 -1.10 15.48
C GLY A 134 9.16 -1.69 14.24
N LEU A 135 8.27 -2.71 14.33
CA LEU A 135 7.57 -3.22 13.17
C LEU A 135 6.57 -2.18 12.65
N VAL A 136 6.58 -1.98 11.33
CA VAL A 136 5.64 -1.14 10.60
C VAL A 136 4.63 -2.03 9.87
N ALA A 137 3.34 -1.77 10.05
CA ALA A 137 2.28 -2.52 9.40
C ALA A 137 1.15 -1.62 8.90
N MET A 138 0.37 -2.14 7.95
CA MET A 138 -0.77 -1.41 7.41
C MET A 138 -1.99 -1.54 8.30
N ALA A 139 -2.64 -0.41 8.57
CA ALA A 139 -3.92 -0.40 9.26
C ALA A 139 -5.06 -0.79 8.31
N LYS A 140 -6.06 -1.46 8.85
CA LYS A 140 -7.30 -1.84 8.15
C LYS A 140 -8.51 -1.74 9.09
N THR A 141 -9.71 -1.72 8.55
CA THR A 141 -10.92 -1.81 9.36
C THR A 141 -11.13 -3.25 9.87
N GLN A 142 -11.96 -3.42 10.87
CA GLN A 142 -12.28 -4.77 11.39
C GLN A 142 -13.02 -5.65 10.38
N THR A 143 -13.73 -5.04 9.45
CA THR A 143 -14.51 -5.75 8.41
C THR A 143 -13.68 -6.12 7.18
N ASP A 144 -12.51 -5.50 7.01
CA ASP A 144 -11.63 -5.82 5.89
C ASP A 144 -10.96 -7.19 6.08
N PRO A 145 -10.72 -7.93 4.99
CA PRO A 145 -9.95 -9.17 5.03
C PRO A 145 -8.55 -8.98 5.63
N PRO A 146 -7.94 -10.03 6.23
CA PRO A 146 -6.55 -9.98 6.66
C PRO A 146 -5.61 -9.58 5.54
N GLY A 147 -4.68 -8.64 5.83
CA GLY A 147 -3.69 -8.16 4.88
C GLY A 147 -4.16 -7.04 3.95
N THR A 148 -5.40 -6.55 4.09
CA THR A 148 -5.88 -5.39 3.33
C THR A 148 -5.05 -4.15 3.66
N SER A 149 -4.61 -3.44 2.63
CA SER A 149 -3.70 -2.29 2.73
C SER A 149 -4.18 -1.14 1.86
N GLY A 150 -4.56 -0.02 2.50
CA GLY A 150 -4.79 1.27 1.86
C GLY A 150 -3.54 2.16 1.94
N SER A 151 -3.67 3.31 2.64
CA SER A 151 -2.55 4.21 2.93
C SER A 151 -2.23 4.32 4.43
N GLN A 152 -3.16 3.99 5.31
CA GLN A 152 -2.93 4.09 6.74
C GLN A 152 -1.96 3.01 7.22
N PHE A 153 -0.97 3.42 8.00
CA PHE A 153 0.06 2.55 8.58
C PHE A 153 0.25 2.85 10.06
N PHE A 154 0.81 1.90 10.79
CA PHE A 154 1.20 2.12 12.17
C PHE A 154 2.61 1.57 12.45
N VAL A 155 3.28 2.17 13.40
CA VAL A 155 4.56 1.69 13.94
C VAL A 155 4.34 1.23 15.37
N VAL A 156 4.78 0.03 15.69
CA VAL A 156 4.70 -0.53 17.03
C VAL A 156 5.75 0.12 17.94
N THR A 157 5.33 0.66 19.07
CA THR A 157 6.21 1.44 19.97
C THR A 157 6.73 0.68 21.19
N SER A 158 6.21 -0.54 21.44
CA SER A 158 6.64 -1.35 22.59
C SER A 158 6.67 -2.84 22.28
N ASP A 159 7.42 -3.59 23.09
CA ASP A 159 7.35 -5.05 23.07
C ASP A 159 6.10 -5.55 23.81
N GLY A 160 5.67 -6.77 23.50
CA GLY A 160 4.51 -7.38 24.14
C GLY A 160 3.16 -6.94 23.58
N VAL A 161 3.12 -6.25 22.46
CA VAL A 161 1.89 -5.96 21.73
C VAL A 161 1.29 -7.25 21.20
N SER A 162 0.05 -7.54 21.61
CA SER A 162 -0.70 -8.71 21.14
C SER A 162 -1.69 -8.30 20.06
N LEU A 163 -1.30 -8.49 18.80
CA LEU A 163 -2.17 -8.31 17.63
C LEU A 163 -2.28 -9.64 16.88
N PRO A 164 -3.47 -9.99 16.36
CA PRO A 164 -3.62 -11.13 15.48
C PRO A 164 -2.84 -10.88 14.16
N PRO A 165 -2.42 -11.93 13.42
CA PRO A 165 -1.71 -11.81 12.15
C PRO A 165 -2.65 -11.39 11.01
N ASP A 166 -3.25 -10.21 11.15
CA ASP A 166 -4.26 -9.65 10.26
C ASP A 166 -3.76 -8.44 9.46
N TYR A 167 -2.66 -7.83 9.87
CA TYR A 167 -2.15 -6.58 9.31
C TYR A 167 -0.96 -6.86 8.42
N ALA A 168 -0.99 -6.43 7.14
CA ALA A 168 0.13 -6.62 6.22
C ALA A 168 1.39 -5.96 6.78
N VAL A 169 2.50 -6.70 6.79
CA VAL A 169 3.79 -6.19 7.25
C VAL A 169 4.36 -5.26 6.20
N LEU A 170 4.54 -4.00 6.54
CA LEU A 170 5.14 -3.01 5.63
C LEU A 170 6.67 -2.98 5.75
N GLY A 171 7.21 -3.19 6.95
CA GLY A 171 8.65 -3.18 7.17
C GLY A 171 9.06 -3.10 8.64
N ASP A 172 10.33 -2.75 8.86
CA ASP A 172 10.92 -2.59 10.18
C ASP A 172 11.72 -1.29 10.27
N VAL A 173 11.57 -0.54 11.37
CA VAL A 173 12.36 0.67 11.66
C VAL A 173 13.82 0.30 11.84
N THR A 174 14.69 0.93 11.07
CA THR A 174 16.14 0.70 11.08
C THR A 174 16.95 1.88 11.65
N LYS A 175 16.36 3.08 11.64
CA LYS A 175 16.95 4.30 12.23
C LYS A 175 15.86 5.15 12.88
N GLY A 176 16.20 5.88 13.93
CA GLY A 176 15.29 6.83 14.57
C GLY A 176 14.18 6.18 15.38
N MET A 177 14.39 5.00 15.96
CA MET A 177 13.39 4.36 16.84
C MET A 177 13.13 5.21 18.08
N ASP A 178 14.11 5.95 18.58
CA ASP A 178 13.97 6.94 19.65
C ASP A 178 12.99 8.06 19.29
N VAL A 179 13.00 8.54 18.05
CA VAL A 179 12.02 9.51 17.54
C VAL A 179 10.60 8.92 17.55
N VAL A 180 10.45 7.66 17.08
CA VAL A 180 9.15 6.95 17.12
C VAL A 180 8.63 6.82 18.55
N GLU A 181 9.50 6.53 19.51
CA GLU A 181 9.15 6.43 20.94
C GLU A 181 8.73 7.79 21.52
N GLU A 182 9.45 8.87 21.18
CA GLU A 182 9.08 10.22 21.63
C GLU A 182 7.71 10.64 21.06
N ILE A 183 7.45 10.35 19.78
CA ILE A 183 6.11 10.54 19.21
C ILE A 183 5.07 9.70 19.98
N GLY A 184 5.40 8.44 20.30
CA GLY A 184 4.53 7.54 21.06
C GLY A 184 4.10 8.07 22.44
N LYS A 185 4.88 8.95 23.05
CA LYS A 185 4.54 9.59 24.34
C LYS A 185 3.49 10.71 24.20
N LEU A 186 3.24 11.20 22.99
CA LEU A 186 2.30 12.27 22.72
C LEU A 186 0.83 11.82 22.62
N GLY A 187 0.54 10.56 22.85
CA GLY A 187 -0.83 10.07 22.97
C GLY A 187 -1.44 10.46 24.33
N ASN A 188 -2.74 10.73 24.34
CA ASN A 188 -3.46 10.95 25.59
C ASN A 188 -3.73 9.60 26.29
N PRO A 189 -3.13 9.31 27.45
CA PRO A 189 -3.31 8.02 28.13
C PRO A 189 -4.72 7.81 28.67
N SER A 190 -5.53 8.87 28.77
CA SER A 190 -6.91 8.79 29.23
C SER A 190 -7.91 8.66 28.09
N ASP A 191 -7.44 8.72 26.83
CA ASP A 191 -8.29 8.59 25.64
C ASP A 191 -8.01 7.26 24.91
N PRO A 192 -8.89 6.27 25.01
CA PRO A 192 -8.72 4.99 24.30
C PRO A 192 -8.76 5.11 22.77
N ALA A 193 -9.30 6.21 22.23
CA ALA A 193 -9.25 6.50 20.80
C ALA A 193 -7.82 6.86 20.34
N GLY A 194 -6.97 7.32 21.27
CA GLY A 194 -5.57 7.65 20.99
C GLY A 194 -5.40 9.03 20.36
N THR A 195 -6.24 10.00 20.71
CA THR A 195 -6.08 11.38 20.22
C THR A 195 -4.74 11.93 20.70
N PRO A 196 -3.88 12.45 19.79
CA PRO A 196 -2.62 13.04 20.17
C PRO A 196 -2.81 14.30 21.03
N THR A 197 -1.96 14.48 22.06
CA THR A 197 -1.91 15.70 22.88
C THR A 197 -1.27 16.87 22.15
N GLU A 198 -0.52 16.57 21.08
CA GLU A 198 0.14 17.54 20.23
C GLU A 198 0.10 17.04 18.78
N LYS A 199 -0.09 17.93 17.81
CA LYS A 199 -0.08 17.59 16.38
C LYS A 199 1.35 17.19 15.95
N VAL A 200 1.48 16.00 15.37
CA VAL A 200 2.70 15.52 14.73
C VAL A 200 2.45 15.38 13.24
N THR A 201 3.21 16.13 12.42
CA THR A 201 3.13 16.09 10.96
C THR A 201 4.18 15.16 10.38
N ILE A 202 3.81 14.51 9.28
CA ILE A 202 4.74 13.88 8.33
C ILE A 202 5.10 14.98 7.34
N ASP A 203 6.27 15.57 7.49
CA ASP A 203 6.67 16.69 6.63
C ASP A 203 7.01 16.20 5.22
N LYS A 204 7.62 15.01 5.13
CA LYS A 204 7.94 14.34 3.87
C LYS A 204 8.22 12.85 4.05
N MET A 205 7.89 12.06 3.03
CA MET A 205 8.42 10.70 2.88
C MET A 205 9.24 10.58 1.60
N GLU A 206 10.36 9.87 1.67
CA GLU A 206 11.27 9.65 0.53
C GLU A 206 11.62 8.16 0.43
N LEU A 207 11.50 7.61 -0.79
CA LEU A 207 11.93 6.25 -1.10
C LEU A 207 13.44 6.24 -1.35
N GLU A 208 14.15 5.35 -0.66
CA GLU A 208 15.59 5.15 -0.79
C GLU A 208 15.87 3.75 -1.32
N SER A 209 16.77 3.63 -2.31
CA SER A 209 17.30 2.37 -2.83
C SER A 209 18.68 2.12 -2.27
N GLY A 210 18.90 0.92 -1.70
CA GLY A 210 20.21 0.50 -1.17
C GLY A 210 21.06 -0.22 -2.21
#